data_e3723af7566352d3ded815807221b7f2
#
_entry.id   e3723af7566352d3ded815807221b7f2
#
_cell.length_a   1.000
_cell.length_b   1.000
_cell.length_c   1.000
_cell.angle_alpha   90.00
_cell.angle_beta   90.00
_cell.angle_gamma   90.00
#
_symmetry.space_group_name_H-M   'P 1'
#
loop_
_entity.id
_entity.type
_entity.pdbx_description
1 polymer ?
#
loop_
_entity_poly.entity_id
_entity_poly.type
_entity_poly.pdbx_seq_one_letter_code
_entity_poly.pdbx_strand_id
1 'polypeptide(L)'
;YVKIDGKPYVMEMISRLDREVLVDDDGKNQLLSEISGYNDKLYRDALTGVYNRRYFEEKIKTTRFSAGVAMIDLDDFKIYNDTYGHEAGDMVLDTVVQIIKKNIRKSDILIRYGGDEFLLLLPDIKGDAFEIKLRQIQERVHTAAVPGYSQLRLSVSVGGVFKWREDRRCNPTCRQVYVPGKDDKE
;
A
#
# COMPACT_ATOMS: atom_id res chain seq x y z
N TYR A 1 -2.76 8.52 -22.07
CA TYR A 1 -3.26 8.80 -23.41
C TYR A 1 -2.81 7.68 -24.36
N VAL A 2 -3.78 6.97 -24.95
CA VAL A 2 -3.50 6.03 -26.05
C VAL A 2 -3.76 6.79 -27.36
N LYS A 3 -2.83 6.74 -28.30
CA LYS A 3 -3.05 7.31 -29.64
C LYS A 3 -3.52 6.20 -30.56
N ILE A 4 -4.72 6.34 -31.11
CA ILE A 4 -5.22 5.51 -32.19
C ILE A 4 -5.38 6.44 -33.38
N ASP A 5 -4.75 6.13 -34.53
CA ASP A 5 -4.71 6.94 -35.74
C ASP A 5 -4.29 8.41 -35.52
N GLY A 6 -3.28 8.63 -34.62
CA GLY A 6 -2.73 9.94 -34.34
C GLY A 6 -3.57 10.82 -33.41
N LYS A 7 -4.76 10.39 -32.98
CA LYS A 7 -5.62 11.13 -32.07
C LYS A 7 -5.47 10.64 -30.62
N PRO A 8 -5.40 11.54 -29.63
CA PRO A 8 -5.34 11.15 -28.22
C PRO A 8 -6.72 10.72 -27.74
N TYR A 9 -6.83 9.51 -27.19
CA TYR A 9 -8.03 9.02 -26.52
C TYR A 9 -7.76 8.86 -25.03
N VAL A 10 -8.72 9.30 -24.20
CA VAL A 10 -8.68 9.20 -22.75
C VAL A 10 -9.43 7.95 -22.30
N MET A 11 -8.96 7.33 -21.24
CA MET A 11 -9.55 6.10 -20.65
C MET A 11 -11.03 6.23 -20.25
N GLU A 12 -11.61 7.44 -20.26
CA GLU A 12 -13.05 7.65 -20.08
C GLU A 12 -13.91 7.03 -21.19
N MET A 13 -13.34 6.80 -22.38
CA MET A 13 -14.07 6.13 -23.47
C MET A 13 -14.27 4.64 -23.23
N ILE A 14 -13.43 3.99 -22.41
CA ILE A 14 -13.56 2.57 -22.10
C ILE A 14 -14.75 2.31 -21.17
N SER A 15 -15.06 3.22 -20.27
CA SER A 15 -16.26 3.11 -19.41
C SER A 15 -17.59 3.39 -20.16
N ARG A 16 -17.54 4.01 -21.35
CA ARG A 16 -18.71 4.20 -22.23
C ARG A 16 -18.93 3.09 -23.24
N LEU A 17 -17.95 2.22 -23.42
CA LEU A 17 -18.04 1.02 -24.28
C LEU A 17 -18.92 -0.10 -23.68
N ASP A 18 -19.50 0.11 -22.49
CA ASP A 18 -20.45 -0.82 -21.87
C ASP A 18 -21.81 -0.92 -22.57
N ARG A 19 -22.01 -0.21 -23.67
CA ARG A 19 -23.23 -0.31 -24.51
C ARG A 19 -22.85 -0.36 -25.99
N GLU A 20 -22.92 -1.55 -26.56
CA GLU A 20 -22.96 -1.79 -28.02
C GLU A 20 -21.61 -1.71 -28.78
N VAL A 21 -20.60 -2.40 -28.37
CA VAL A 21 -19.61 -2.93 -29.31
C VAL A 21 -19.79 -4.44 -29.36
N LEU A 22 -20.05 -4.97 -30.57
CA LEU A 22 -20.11 -6.41 -30.89
C LEU A 22 -18.68 -7.01 -30.77
N VAL A 23 -18.13 -7.00 -29.57
CA VAL A 23 -16.97 -7.80 -29.21
C VAL A 23 -17.57 -9.05 -28.57
N ASP A 24 -17.28 -10.21 -29.14
CA ASP A 24 -17.66 -11.48 -28.53
C ASP A 24 -17.07 -11.58 -27.10
N ASP A 25 -17.59 -12.51 -26.29
CA ASP A 25 -17.16 -12.65 -24.90
C ASP A 25 -15.66 -12.92 -24.76
N ASP A 26 -15.02 -13.55 -25.74
CA ASP A 26 -13.58 -13.82 -25.74
C ASP A 26 -12.77 -12.54 -25.97
N GLY A 27 -13.14 -11.71 -26.93
CA GLY A 27 -12.49 -10.42 -27.17
C GLY A 27 -12.68 -9.43 -26.01
N LYS A 28 -13.84 -9.45 -25.34
CA LYS A 28 -14.10 -8.65 -24.14
C LYS A 28 -13.20 -9.09 -22.97
N ASN A 29 -13.08 -10.40 -22.75
CA ASN A 29 -12.22 -10.96 -21.70
C ASN A 29 -10.75 -10.68 -21.97
N GLN A 30 -10.31 -10.78 -23.22
CA GLN A 30 -8.93 -10.45 -23.61
C GLN A 30 -8.63 -8.96 -23.36
N LEU A 31 -9.52 -8.05 -23.76
CA LEU A 31 -9.36 -6.61 -23.55
C LEU A 31 -9.33 -6.26 -22.07
N LEU A 32 -10.22 -6.84 -21.26
CA LEU A 32 -10.23 -6.66 -19.81
C LEU A 32 -8.93 -7.16 -19.15
N SER A 33 -8.41 -8.29 -19.63
CA SER A 33 -7.12 -8.85 -19.17
C SER A 33 -5.96 -7.91 -19.50
N GLU A 34 -5.91 -7.38 -20.73
CA GLU A 34 -4.88 -6.42 -21.13
C GLU A 34 -4.95 -5.13 -20.33
N ILE A 35 -6.14 -4.55 -20.11
CA ILE A 35 -6.33 -3.35 -19.29
C ILE A 35 -5.90 -3.63 -17.84
N SER A 36 -6.27 -4.77 -17.29
CA SER A 36 -5.83 -5.18 -15.94
C SER A 36 -4.31 -5.28 -15.86
N GLY A 37 -3.69 -5.90 -16.87
CA GLY A 37 -2.23 -6.01 -16.95
C GLY A 37 -1.52 -4.65 -17.07
N TYR A 38 -2.09 -3.70 -17.80
CA TYR A 38 -1.57 -2.32 -17.85
C TYR A 38 -1.72 -1.60 -16.50
N ASN A 39 -2.85 -1.74 -15.83
CA ASN A 39 -3.09 -1.14 -14.52
C ASN A 39 -2.11 -1.71 -13.47
N ASP A 40 -1.87 -3.03 -13.49
CA ASP A 40 -0.91 -3.64 -12.59
C ASP A 40 0.52 -3.11 -12.84
N LYS A 41 0.95 -3.01 -14.09
CA LYS A 41 2.26 -2.43 -14.42
C LYS A 41 2.39 -0.95 -14.01
N LEU A 42 1.30 -0.18 -14.09
CA LEU A 42 1.31 1.24 -13.75
C LEU A 42 1.28 1.50 -12.24
N TYR A 43 0.56 0.68 -11.49
CA TYR A 43 0.18 0.98 -10.10
C TYR A 43 0.75 0.00 -9.07
N ARG A 44 1.44 -1.06 -9.50
CA ARG A 44 2.09 -2.00 -8.58
C ARG A 44 3.59 -1.72 -8.47
N ASP A 45 4.13 -1.97 -7.30
CA ASP A 45 5.57 -2.04 -7.07
C ASP A 45 6.09 -3.38 -7.57
N ALA A 46 7.14 -3.35 -8.40
CA ALA A 46 7.65 -4.54 -9.08
C ALA A 46 8.25 -5.59 -8.13
N LEU A 47 8.82 -5.16 -7.01
CA LEU A 47 9.43 -6.06 -6.02
C LEU A 47 8.36 -6.69 -5.12
N THR A 48 7.51 -5.88 -4.52
CA THR A 48 6.62 -6.29 -3.43
C THR A 48 5.18 -6.61 -3.87
N GLY A 49 4.81 -6.21 -5.09
CA GLY A 49 3.47 -6.42 -5.64
C GLY A 49 2.35 -5.65 -4.92
N VAL A 50 2.67 -4.77 -3.96
CA VAL A 50 1.71 -3.82 -3.38
C VAL A 50 1.53 -2.62 -4.30
N TYR A 51 0.60 -1.74 -4.00
CA TYR A 51 0.49 -0.52 -4.78
C TYR A 51 1.75 0.34 -4.63
N ASN A 52 2.08 1.10 -5.69
CA ASN A 52 3.19 2.04 -5.68
C ASN A 52 2.73 3.46 -5.34
N ARG A 53 3.68 4.38 -5.14
CA ARG A 53 3.42 5.80 -4.86
C ARG A 53 2.53 6.47 -5.91
N ARG A 54 2.66 6.07 -7.19
CA ARG A 54 1.84 6.62 -8.26
C ARG A 54 0.35 6.33 -8.06
N TYR A 55 0.01 5.13 -7.57
CA TYR A 55 -1.37 4.79 -7.21
C TYR A 55 -1.93 5.73 -6.15
N PHE A 56 -1.12 6.05 -5.13
CA PHE A 56 -1.54 7.03 -4.11
C PHE A 56 -1.84 8.40 -4.71
N GLU A 57 -0.90 8.95 -5.50
CA GLU A 57 -1.02 10.29 -6.06
C GLU A 57 -2.21 10.42 -7.03
N GLU A 58 -2.45 9.42 -7.86
CA GLU A 58 -3.46 9.49 -8.92
C GLU A 58 -4.84 8.98 -8.50
N LYS A 59 -4.93 8.03 -7.56
CA LYS A 59 -6.19 7.36 -7.20
C LYS A 59 -6.68 7.64 -5.79
N ILE A 60 -5.76 7.78 -4.84
CA ILE A 60 -6.12 7.88 -3.42
C ILE A 60 -6.21 9.32 -2.94
N LYS A 61 -5.23 10.14 -3.27
CA LYS A 61 -5.07 11.52 -2.76
C LYS A 61 -6.29 12.40 -2.97
N THR A 62 -7.00 12.20 -4.08
CA THR A 62 -8.21 12.95 -4.44
C THR A 62 -9.49 12.31 -3.93
N THR A 63 -9.45 11.06 -3.46
CA THR A 63 -10.61 10.31 -3.00
C THR A 63 -10.96 10.70 -1.57
N ARG A 64 -12.24 10.95 -1.33
CA ARG A 64 -12.75 11.28 0.00
C ARG A 64 -13.34 10.04 0.66
N PHE A 65 -12.63 9.49 1.63
CA PHE A 65 -13.13 8.37 2.44
C PHE A 65 -12.70 8.53 3.90
N SER A 66 -13.42 7.88 4.80
CA SER A 66 -13.03 7.76 6.20
C SER A 66 -12.05 6.62 6.33
N ALA A 67 -10.86 6.87 6.85
CA ALA A 67 -9.86 5.82 7.05
C ALA A 67 -8.91 6.16 8.20
N GLY A 68 -8.35 5.13 8.80
CA GLY A 68 -7.07 5.22 9.49
C GLY A 68 -5.95 5.19 8.43
N VAL A 69 -5.00 6.11 8.53
CA VAL A 69 -3.85 6.20 7.64
C VAL A 69 -2.58 6.10 8.47
N ALA A 70 -1.70 5.18 8.15
CA ALA A 70 -0.44 5.01 8.83
C ALA A 70 0.73 4.98 7.86
N MET A 71 1.82 5.65 8.24
CA MET A 71 3.14 5.49 7.64
C MET A 71 3.90 4.44 8.44
N ILE A 72 4.51 3.51 7.76
CA ILE A 72 5.35 2.43 8.30
C ILE A 72 6.71 2.57 7.65
N ASP A 73 7.75 2.68 8.44
CA ASP A 73 9.13 2.82 8.02
C ASP A 73 9.96 1.65 8.57
N LEU A 74 10.83 1.05 7.76
CA LEU A 74 11.71 -0.03 8.22
C LEU A 74 12.93 0.56 8.91
N ASP A 75 13.05 0.29 10.20
CA ASP A 75 14.22 0.70 10.98
C ASP A 75 15.48 0.01 10.43
N ASP A 76 16.58 0.76 10.34
CA ASP A 76 17.91 0.26 9.93
C ASP A 76 17.98 -0.40 8.54
N PHE A 77 17.02 -0.16 7.64
CA PHE A 77 16.97 -0.80 6.33
C PHE A 77 18.27 -0.63 5.53
N LYS A 78 18.89 0.55 5.61
CA LYS A 78 20.17 0.80 4.96
C LYS A 78 21.27 -0.09 5.53
N ILE A 79 21.29 -0.34 6.85
CA ILE A 79 22.28 -1.21 7.49
C ILE A 79 22.14 -2.64 6.98
N TYR A 80 20.91 -3.12 6.77
CA TYR A 80 20.68 -4.45 6.16
C TYR A 80 21.29 -4.55 4.76
N ASN A 81 21.04 -3.54 3.91
CA ASN A 81 21.59 -3.49 2.57
C ASN A 81 23.13 -3.42 2.57
N ASP A 82 23.70 -2.54 3.40
CA ASP A 82 25.14 -2.33 3.47
C ASP A 82 25.89 -3.57 4.04
N THR A 83 25.23 -4.32 4.93
CA THR A 83 25.84 -5.47 5.61
C THR A 83 25.64 -6.79 4.85
N TYR A 84 24.42 -7.01 4.31
CA TYR A 84 24.02 -8.30 3.73
C TYR A 84 23.73 -8.24 2.23
N GLY A 85 23.86 -7.06 1.63
CA GLY A 85 23.60 -6.83 0.21
C GLY A 85 22.12 -6.56 -0.11
N HIS A 86 21.86 -6.06 -1.31
CA HIS A 86 20.52 -5.68 -1.76
C HIS A 86 19.53 -6.85 -1.84
N GLU A 87 20.01 -8.06 -2.11
CA GLU A 87 19.15 -9.27 -2.10
C GLU A 87 18.55 -9.52 -0.71
N ALA A 88 19.34 -9.29 0.35
CA ALA A 88 18.82 -9.38 1.72
C ALA A 88 17.79 -8.28 2.00
N GLY A 89 18.04 -7.06 1.54
CA GLY A 89 17.07 -5.95 1.63
C GLY A 89 15.77 -6.26 0.91
N ASP A 90 15.83 -6.85 -0.27
CA ASP A 90 14.65 -7.25 -1.04
C ASP A 90 13.84 -8.33 -0.29
N MET A 91 14.51 -9.30 0.33
CA MET A 91 13.87 -10.32 1.16
C MET A 91 13.24 -9.72 2.42
N VAL A 92 13.87 -8.72 3.03
CA VAL A 92 13.31 -7.98 4.17
C VAL A 92 12.04 -7.27 3.77
N LEU A 93 12.05 -6.52 2.66
CA LEU A 93 10.89 -5.81 2.14
C LEU A 93 9.73 -6.76 1.83
N ASP A 94 9.99 -7.86 1.14
CA ASP A 94 8.94 -8.85 0.85
C ASP A 94 8.40 -9.48 2.13
N THR A 95 9.27 -9.85 3.08
CA THR A 95 8.87 -10.41 4.37
C THR A 95 7.92 -9.47 5.12
N VAL A 96 8.27 -8.19 5.23
CA VAL A 96 7.42 -7.19 5.90
C VAL A 96 6.08 -7.03 5.19
N VAL A 97 6.09 -6.95 3.86
CA VAL A 97 4.86 -6.84 3.07
C VAL A 97 3.96 -8.07 3.26
N GLN A 98 4.50 -9.29 3.26
CA GLN A 98 3.72 -10.51 3.49
C GLN A 98 3.09 -10.52 4.90
N ILE A 99 3.82 -10.04 5.90
CA ILE A 99 3.29 -9.92 7.25
C ILE A 99 2.14 -8.93 7.30
N ILE A 100 2.32 -7.74 6.73
CA ILE A 100 1.27 -6.72 6.71
C ILE A 100 0.04 -7.26 5.97
N LYS A 101 0.21 -7.82 4.76
CA LYS A 101 -0.89 -8.41 3.97
C LYS A 101 -1.68 -9.47 4.73
N LYS A 102 -1.03 -10.32 5.52
CA LYS A 102 -1.70 -11.33 6.35
C LYS A 102 -2.50 -10.75 7.52
N ASN A 103 -2.23 -9.50 7.88
CA ASN A 103 -2.85 -8.82 9.03
C ASN A 103 -3.87 -7.74 8.63
N ILE A 104 -4.11 -7.54 7.34
CA ILE A 104 -5.06 -6.56 6.81
C ILE A 104 -6.16 -7.26 6.00
N ARG A 105 -7.26 -6.55 5.75
CA ARG A 105 -8.39 -7.03 4.96
C ARG A 105 -8.14 -6.80 3.47
N LYS A 106 -8.91 -7.44 2.60
CA LYS A 106 -8.90 -7.18 1.15
C LYS A 106 -9.29 -5.74 0.78
N SER A 107 -10.09 -5.09 1.63
CA SER A 107 -10.50 -3.69 1.49
C SER A 107 -9.42 -2.70 1.90
N ASP A 108 -8.42 -3.14 2.66
CA ASP A 108 -7.34 -2.29 3.14
C ASP A 108 -6.29 -2.13 2.03
N ILE A 109 -5.64 -0.98 2.01
CA ILE A 109 -4.73 -0.62 0.91
C ILE A 109 -3.33 -0.46 1.48
N LEU A 110 -2.39 -1.24 0.96
CA LEU A 110 -0.97 -1.12 1.26
C LEU A 110 -0.23 -0.60 0.04
N ILE A 111 0.56 0.45 0.25
CA ILE A 111 1.30 1.17 -0.78
C ILE A 111 2.77 1.24 -0.37
N ARG A 112 3.68 0.90 -1.26
CA ARG A 112 5.09 1.24 -1.10
C ARG A 112 5.29 2.68 -1.54
N TYR A 113 5.51 3.56 -0.57
CA TYR A 113 5.57 5.01 -0.80
C TYR A 113 6.99 5.48 -1.12
N GLY A 114 7.99 4.87 -0.51
CA GLY A 114 9.42 5.10 -0.70
C GLY A 114 10.20 3.80 -0.81
N GLY A 115 11.50 3.85 -0.61
CA GLY A 115 12.39 2.67 -0.64
C GLY A 115 12.00 1.63 0.41
N ASP A 116 11.90 2.06 1.64
CA ASP A 116 11.59 1.32 2.87
C ASP A 116 10.31 1.81 3.57
N GLU A 117 9.64 2.81 2.98
CA GLU A 117 8.45 3.43 3.52
C GLU A 117 7.18 2.83 2.92
N PHE A 118 6.22 2.47 3.78
CA PHE A 118 4.92 1.98 3.38
C PHE A 118 3.80 2.85 3.94
N LEU A 119 2.79 3.10 3.12
CA LEU A 119 1.56 3.77 3.51
C LEU A 119 0.44 2.73 3.60
N LEU A 120 -0.16 2.63 4.78
CA LEU A 120 -1.28 1.73 5.05
C LEU A 120 -2.56 2.55 5.24
N LEU A 121 -3.58 2.23 4.46
CA LEU A 121 -4.90 2.83 4.59
C LEU A 121 -5.90 1.75 5.01
N LEU A 122 -6.63 2.02 6.08
CA LEU A 122 -7.64 1.14 6.67
C LEU A 122 -9.01 1.82 6.59
N PRO A 123 -9.76 1.62 5.50
CA PRO A 123 -11.10 2.21 5.36
C PRO A 123 -12.04 1.75 6.46
N ASP A 124 -12.88 2.67 6.96
CA ASP A 124 -13.94 2.43 7.92
C ASP A 124 -13.49 1.73 9.24
N ILE A 125 -12.20 1.85 9.58
CA ILE A 125 -11.69 1.33 10.86
C ILE A 125 -12.11 2.27 11.99
N LYS A 126 -12.41 1.71 13.17
CA LYS A 126 -12.66 2.49 14.40
C LYS A 126 -11.34 2.88 15.08
N GLY A 127 -11.31 4.04 15.78
CA GLY A 127 -10.08 4.59 16.36
C GLY A 127 -9.30 3.62 17.24
N ASP A 128 -9.95 2.95 18.18
CA ASP A 128 -9.28 1.99 19.07
C ASP A 128 -8.77 0.75 18.31
N ALA A 129 -9.56 0.26 17.35
CA ALA A 129 -9.15 -0.86 16.50
C ALA A 129 -7.98 -0.49 15.57
N PHE A 130 -7.84 0.78 15.20
CA PHE A 130 -6.73 1.28 14.41
C PHE A 130 -5.40 1.14 15.16
N GLU A 131 -5.35 1.66 16.39
CA GLU A 131 -4.14 1.57 17.23
C GLU A 131 -3.75 0.10 17.51
N ILE A 132 -4.73 -0.72 17.91
CA ILE A 132 -4.52 -2.16 18.14
C ILE A 132 -3.95 -2.83 16.89
N LYS A 133 -4.48 -2.51 15.72
CA LYS A 133 -4.01 -3.05 14.44
C LYS A 133 -2.57 -2.69 14.15
N LEU A 134 -2.17 -1.43 14.35
CA LEU A 134 -0.80 -0.99 14.13
C LEU A 134 0.18 -1.70 15.08
N ARG A 135 -0.15 -1.81 16.36
CA ARG A 135 0.66 -2.56 17.34
C ARG A 135 0.81 -4.03 16.98
N GLN A 136 -0.27 -4.68 16.54
CA GLN A 136 -0.23 -6.08 16.07
C GLN A 136 0.70 -6.27 14.87
N ILE A 137 0.67 -5.33 13.91
CA ILE A 137 1.57 -5.38 12.75
C ILE A 137 3.01 -5.24 13.21
N GLN A 138 3.31 -4.25 14.04
CA GLN A 138 4.66 -4.02 14.58
C GLN A 138 5.20 -5.24 15.33
N GLU A 139 4.43 -5.83 16.24
CA GLU A 139 4.82 -7.05 16.97
C GLU A 139 5.11 -8.23 16.03
N ARG A 140 4.26 -8.42 15.01
CA ARG A 140 4.44 -9.52 14.06
C ARG A 140 5.66 -9.32 13.18
N VAL A 141 5.97 -8.09 12.77
CA VAL A 141 7.21 -7.78 12.07
C VAL A 141 8.40 -8.08 12.99
N HIS A 142 8.34 -7.62 14.24
CA HIS A 142 9.42 -7.81 15.19
C HIS A 142 9.74 -9.28 15.50
N THR A 143 8.72 -10.14 15.52
CA THR A 143 8.88 -11.59 15.81
C THR A 143 9.16 -12.43 14.56
N ALA A 144 9.18 -11.80 13.38
CA ALA A 144 9.35 -12.52 12.13
C ALA A 144 10.81 -12.91 11.87
N ALA A 145 10.98 -14.06 11.22
CA ALA A 145 12.25 -14.48 10.66
C ALA A 145 12.28 -14.17 9.16
N VAL A 146 13.40 -13.64 8.68
CA VAL A 146 13.64 -13.42 7.25
C VAL A 146 14.17 -14.72 6.63
N PRO A 147 13.53 -15.26 5.59
CA PRO A 147 14.01 -16.46 4.92
C PRO A 147 15.46 -16.29 4.43
N GLY A 148 16.31 -17.26 4.75
CA GLY A 148 17.74 -17.20 4.42
C GLY A 148 18.61 -16.32 5.33
N TYR A 149 18.00 -15.51 6.20
CA TYR A 149 18.69 -14.55 7.07
C TYR A 149 18.14 -14.61 8.50
N SER A 150 18.24 -15.76 9.15
CA SER A 150 17.68 -16.01 10.49
C SER A 150 18.24 -15.12 11.60
N GLN A 151 19.39 -14.52 11.38
CA GLN A 151 20.05 -13.58 12.31
C GLN A 151 19.44 -12.17 12.26
N LEU A 152 18.73 -11.82 11.18
CA LEU A 152 18.10 -10.49 11.06
C LEU A 152 16.92 -10.36 12.02
N ARG A 153 16.87 -9.24 12.70
CA ARG A 153 15.75 -8.84 13.57
C ARG A 153 15.08 -7.63 12.95
N LEU A 154 13.84 -7.79 12.50
CA LEU A 154 13.10 -6.72 11.87
C LEU A 154 12.50 -5.80 12.93
N SER A 155 12.53 -4.50 12.65
CA SER A 155 11.82 -3.48 13.39
C SER A 155 11.18 -2.49 12.42
N VAL A 156 10.05 -1.91 12.82
CA VAL A 156 9.38 -0.87 12.06
C VAL A 156 8.89 0.24 12.99
N SER A 157 9.11 1.46 12.58
CA SER A 157 8.49 2.65 13.17
C SER A 157 7.14 2.91 12.49
N VAL A 158 6.12 3.17 13.29
CA VAL A 158 4.76 3.35 12.77
C VAL A 158 4.14 4.62 13.32
N GLY A 159 3.82 5.57 12.45
CA GLY A 159 3.05 6.77 12.76
C GLY A 159 1.72 6.76 12.02
N GLY A 160 0.63 7.07 12.70
CA GLY A 160 -0.68 7.03 12.06
C GLY A 160 -1.62 8.15 12.50
N VAL A 161 -2.56 8.45 11.63
CA VAL A 161 -3.63 9.42 11.86
C VAL A 161 -4.97 8.74 11.64
N PHE A 162 -5.83 8.79 12.63
CA PHE A 162 -7.20 8.36 12.51
C PHE A 162 -8.10 9.57 12.27
N LYS A 163 -8.78 9.60 11.12
CA LYS A 163 -9.71 10.66 10.76
C LYS A 163 -11.10 10.08 10.59
N TRP A 164 -11.93 10.23 11.60
CA TRP A 164 -13.37 10.09 11.45
C TRP A 164 -13.90 11.31 10.69
N ARG A 165 -14.64 11.11 9.62
CA ARG A 165 -15.30 12.18 8.89
C ARG A 165 -16.80 12.00 8.96
N GLU A 166 -17.42 12.70 9.89
CA GLU A 166 -18.78 13.14 9.80
C GLU A 166 -18.78 14.57 9.24
N ASP A 167 -19.41 14.72 8.08
CA ASP A 167 -19.85 15.97 7.41
C ASP A 167 -19.05 17.29 7.64
N ARG A 168 -18.59 17.84 6.53
CA ARG A 168 -18.18 19.24 6.20
C ARG A 168 -17.54 20.17 7.25
N ARG A 169 -17.35 19.80 8.49
CA ARG A 169 -16.61 20.60 9.50
C ARG A 169 -15.53 19.74 10.12
N CYS A 170 -14.31 20.13 9.92
CA CYS A 170 -13.18 19.58 10.65
C CYS A 170 -13.43 19.75 12.15
N ASN A 171 -13.94 18.72 12.81
CA ASN A 171 -14.03 18.67 14.26
C ASN A 171 -12.72 18.06 14.81
N PRO A 172 -12.21 18.48 15.98
CA PRO A 172 -10.85 18.22 16.47
C PRO A 172 -10.56 16.78 16.90
N THR A 173 -11.22 15.78 16.38
CA THR A 173 -11.01 14.36 16.70
C THR A 173 -10.05 13.64 15.75
N CYS A 174 -9.06 14.35 15.19
CA CYS A 174 -7.88 13.70 14.61
C CYS A 174 -7.00 13.19 15.75
N ARG A 175 -7.07 11.90 16.08
CA ARG A 175 -6.15 11.28 17.03
C ARG A 175 -4.91 10.84 16.25
N GLN A 176 -3.77 11.46 16.53
CA GLN A 176 -2.48 10.96 16.10
C GLN A 176 -2.12 9.75 16.95
N VAL A 177 -1.74 8.67 16.28
CA VAL A 177 -1.20 7.49 16.93
C VAL A 177 0.24 7.34 16.46
N TYR A 178 1.16 7.43 17.40
CA TYR A 178 2.55 7.10 17.18
C TYR A 178 2.85 5.79 17.91
N VAL A 179 3.41 4.84 17.20
CA VAL A 179 3.89 3.59 17.78
C VAL A 179 5.40 3.59 17.58
N PRO A 180 6.19 3.91 18.62
CA PRO A 180 7.63 4.04 18.52
C PRO A 180 8.27 2.70 18.12
N GLY A 181 9.35 2.78 17.35
CA GLY A 181 10.28 1.68 17.13
C GLY A 181 11.01 1.30 18.43
N LYS A 182 11.85 0.29 18.37
CA LYS A 182 12.58 -0.20 19.56
C LYS A 182 13.59 0.80 20.11
N ASP A 183 14.14 1.64 19.25
CA ASP A 183 15.24 2.55 19.59
C ASP A 183 14.78 3.84 20.29
N ASP A 184 13.47 4.09 20.34
CA ASP A 184 12.90 5.25 21.07
C ASP A 184 12.67 4.99 22.57
N LYS A 185 13.27 3.95 23.14
CA LYS A 185 13.14 3.60 24.57
C LYS A 185 14.48 3.75 25.31
N GLU A 186 15.12 4.90 25.19
CA GLU A 186 16.11 5.37 26.14
C GLU A 186 15.55 6.57 26.95
#